data_91ecadc4869941298b02843be4771dcd
#
_entry.id   91ecadc4869941298b02843be4771dcd
#
_cell.length_a   1.000
_cell.length_b   1.000
_cell.length_c   1.000
_cell.angle_alpha   90.00
_cell.angle_beta   90.00
_cell.angle_gamma   90.00
#
_symmetry.space_group_name_H-M   'P 1'
#
loop_
_entity.id
_entity.type
_entity.pdbx_description
1 polymer ?
#
loop_
_entity_poly.entity_id
_entity_poly.type
_entity_poly.pdbx_seq_one_letter_code
_entity_poly.pdbx_strand_id
1 'polypeptide(L)'
;DVAERLEYELSVINTMGYAEYYLIVWDFIKFAKDNGITVGPGRGSGAGSLVAYCLKITNIDSLKYNLAFERFLNPERISMPDFDVDFSDERRKEVIDYVVRKYGEDRVAQIITFGTMAARGAVRDVGRVLDVPYSDVDVIAKMIPMSPGKTTTIEGAIAHNPELRTRYETDETVKDLLDTAMQLEGMPRNASTHA
;
A
#
# COMPACT_ATOMS: atom_id res chain seq x y z
N ASP A 1 33.84 7.25 7.97
CA ASP A 1 34.21 8.05 6.82
C ASP A 1 33.23 7.82 5.68
N VAL A 2 32.96 8.84 4.87
CA VAL A 2 32.02 8.76 3.71
C VAL A 2 32.49 7.73 2.68
N ALA A 3 33.79 7.72 2.39
CA ALA A 3 34.39 6.81 1.43
C ALA A 3 34.26 5.35 1.90
N GLU A 4 34.57 5.07 3.15
CA GLU A 4 34.43 3.73 3.73
C GLU A 4 32.99 3.22 3.67
N ARG A 5 32.04 4.09 3.98
CA ARG A 5 30.61 3.73 3.89
C ARG A 5 30.20 3.44 2.46
N LEU A 6 30.66 4.24 1.51
CA LEU A 6 30.35 4.04 0.10
C LEU A 6 30.94 2.72 -0.45
N GLU A 7 32.22 2.45 -0.13
CA GLU A 7 32.90 1.20 -0.49
C GLU A 7 32.22 -0.03 0.11
N TYR A 8 31.82 0.07 1.37
CA TYR A 8 31.06 -0.98 2.07
C TYR A 8 29.74 -1.26 1.37
N GLU A 9 28.92 -0.23 1.12
CA GLU A 9 27.64 -0.40 0.44
C GLU A 9 27.80 -1.00 -0.97
N LEU A 10 28.77 -0.50 -1.76
CA LEU A 10 29.07 -1.04 -3.09
C LEU A 10 29.50 -2.51 -3.03
N SER A 11 30.32 -2.87 -2.05
CA SER A 11 30.74 -4.27 -1.85
C SER A 11 29.54 -5.16 -1.57
N VAL A 12 28.62 -4.74 -0.68
CA VAL A 12 27.41 -5.50 -0.34
C VAL A 12 26.49 -5.61 -1.56
N ILE A 13 26.22 -4.50 -2.26
CA ILE A 13 25.35 -4.47 -3.45
C ILE A 13 25.88 -5.43 -4.52
N ASN A 14 27.19 -5.42 -4.79
CA ASN A 14 27.82 -6.28 -5.80
C ASN A 14 27.81 -7.75 -5.36
N THR A 15 28.16 -8.05 -4.10
CA THR A 15 28.19 -9.41 -3.58
C THR A 15 26.80 -10.05 -3.58
N MET A 16 25.77 -9.27 -3.28
CA MET A 16 24.38 -9.73 -3.31
C MET A 16 23.76 -9.75 -4.72
N GLY A 17 24.46 -9.24 -5.76
CA GLY A 17 24.00 -9.25 -7.14
C GLY A 17 22.93 -8.20 -7.48
N TYR A 18 22.84 -7.09 -6.74
CA TYR A 18 21.80 -6.08 -6.95
C TYR A 18 22.26 -4.82 -7.70
N ALA A 19 23.45 -4.82 -8.30
CA ALA A 19 23.95 -3.68 -9.07
C ALA A 19 23.01 -3.30 -10.23
N GLU A 20 22.51 -4.29 -10.98
CA GLU A 20 21.56 -4.08 -12.08
C GLU A 20 20.23 -3.51 -11.61
N TYR A 21 19.75 -3.96 -10.43
CA TYR A 21 18.54 -3.40 -9.82
C TYR A 21 18.68 -1.90 -9.53
N TYR A 22 19.80 -1.48 -8.94
CA TYR A 22 20.10 -0.07 -8.73
C TYR A 22 20.14 0.72 -10.04
N LEU A 23 20.72 0.15 -11.09
CA LEU A 23 20.82 0.80 -12.39
C LEU A 23 19.45 0.93 -13.07
N ILE A 24 18.57 -0.05 -12.95
CA ILE A 24 17.19 0.01 -13.45
C ILE A 24 16.41 1.10 -12.71
N VAL A 25 16.49 1.14 -11.38
CA VAL A 25 15.80 2.16 -10.58
C VAL A 25 16.33 3.56 -10.91
N TRP A 26 17.64 3.72 -11.01
CA TRP A 26 18.27 4.97 -11.43
C TRP A 26 17.78 5.43 -12.80
N ASP A 27 17.66 4.51 -13.74
CA ASP A 27 17.31 4.81 -15.13
C ASP A 27 15.91 5.44 -15.25
N PHE A 28 14.88 4.84 -14.66
CA PHE A 28 13.54 5.40 -14.76
C PHE A 28 13.35 6.66 -13.90
N ILE A 29 14.08 6.79 -12.80
CA ILE A 29 14.09 8.03 -12.01
C ILE A 29 14.77 9.14 -12.80
N LYS A 30 15.89 8.84 -13.47
CA LYS A 30 16.56 9.78 -14.35
C LYS A 30 15.65 10.21 -15.49
N PHE A 31 14.97 9.26 -16.15
CA PHE A 31 13.99 9.57 -17.18
C PHE A 31 12.91 10.54 -16.66
N ALA A 32 12.35 10.29 -15.49
CA ALA A 32 11.35 11.16 -14.90
C ALA A 32 11.89 12.57 -14.67
N LYS A 33 13.07 12.70 -14.05
CA LYS A 33 13.71 13.99 -13.75
C LYS A 33 14.08 14.76 -15.03
N ASP A 34 14.62 14.10 -16.04
CA ASP A 34 15.01 14.72 -17.31
C ASP A 34 13.78 15.23 -18.12
N ASN A 35 12.61 14.62 -17.89
CA ASN A 35 11.35 15.03 -18.50
C ASN A 35 10.50 15.95 -17.61
N GLY A 36 11.05 16.45 -16.51
CA GLY A 36 10.35 17.37 -15.60
C GLY A 36 9.19 16.74 -14.85
N ILE A 37 9.21 15.41 -14.68
CA ILE A 37 8.23 14.69 -13.84
C ILE A 37 8.74 14.74 -12.40
N THR A 38 7.90 15.24 -11.50
CA THR A 38 8.25 15.34 -10.09
C THR A 38 8.43 13.95 -9.48
N VAL A 39 9.56 13.77 -8.79
CA VAL A 39 9.92 12.55 -8.07
C VAL A 39 10.05 12.89 -6.59
N GLY A 40 9.45 12.07 -5.73
CA GLY A 40 9.56 12.22 -4.29
C GLY A 40 11.01 12.08 -3.79
N PRO A 41 11.32 12.58 -2.59
CA PRO A 41 12.69 12.60 -2.04
C PRO A 41 13.22 11.19 -1.70
N GLY A 42 12.36 10.20 -1.67
CA GLY A 42 12.61 8.84 -1.21
C GLY A 42 11.92 8.57 0.12
N ARG A 43 11.62 7.32 0.38
CA ARG A 43 10.99 6.82 1.61
C ARG A 43 11.40 5.36 1.86
N GLY A 44 10.92 4.78 2.94
CA GLY A 44 11.18 3.39 3.28
C GLY A 44 12.65 3.13 3.61
N SER A 45 13.07 1.88 3.46
CA SER A 45 14.44 1.44 3.80
C SER A 45 15.49 1.91 2.79
N GLY A 46 15.11 2.14 1.52
CA GLY A 46 16.00 2.62 0.47
C GLY A 46 16.65 3.98 0.75
N ALA A 47 16.01 4.81 1.58
CA ALA A 47 16.60 6.07 2.06
C ALA A 47 17.88 5.88 2.88
N GLY A 48 18.14 4.67 3.40
CA GLY A 48 19.36 4.33 4.13
C GLY A 48 20.60 4.13 3.27
N SER A 49 20.45 4.04 1.93
CA SER A 49 21.58 3.80 1.02
C SER A 49 22.25 5.10 0.59
N LEU A 50 23.55 5.22 0.88
CA LEU A 50 24.39 6.30 0.40
C LEU A 50 24.64 6.19 -1.11
N VAL A 51 24.75 4.98 -1.66
CA VAL A 51 24.86 4.73 -3.11
C VAL A 51 23.60 5.25 -3.82
N ALA A 52 22.42 5.00 -3.29
CA ALA A 52 21.16 5.52 -3.86
C ALA A 52 21.11 7.06 -3.83
N TYR A 53 21.63 7.69 -2.78
CA TYR A 53 21.77 9.14 -2.71
C TYR A 53 22.75 9.68 -3.75
N CYS A 54 23.93 9.07 -3.90
CA CYS A 54 24.93 9.45 -4.90
C CYS A 54 24.41 9.31 -6.33
N LEU A 55 23.63 8.27 -6.62
CA LEU A 55 22.95 8.05 -7.89
C LEU A 55 21.71 8.94 -8.09
N LYS A 56 21.36 9.77 -7.10
CA LYS A 56 20.15 10.59 -7.14
C LYS A 56 18.85 9.77 -7.26
N ILE A 57 18.87 8.53 -6.83
CA ILE A 57 17.68 7.71 -6.63
C ILE A 57 16.86 8.31 -5.49
N THR A 58 17.53 8.65 -4.38
CA THR A 58 16.96 9.40 -3.27
C THR A 58 17.59 10.79 -3.13
N ASN A 59 16.87 11.72 -2.50
CA ASN A 59 17.39 13.04 -2.14
C ASN A 59 17.64 13.14 -0.61
N ILE A 60 17.64 12.00 0.09
CA ILE A 60 17.86 11.93 1.53
C ILE A 60 19.31 11.52 1.77
N ASP A 61 20.08 12.39 2.42
CA ASP A 61 21.43 12.11 2.85
C ASP A 61 21.39 11.15 4.04
N SER A 62 21.70 9.86 3.77
CA SER A 62 21.65 8.80 4.77
C SER A 62 22.65 9.00 5.93
N LEU A 63 23.76 9.68 5.69
CA LEU A 63 24.76 9.98 6.72
C LEU A 63 24.28 11.10 7.64
N LYS A 64 23.72 12.16 7.07
CA LYS A 64 23.19 13.30 7.84
C LYS A 64 22.11 12.88 8.84
N TYR A 65 21.26 11.91 8.45
CA TYR A 65 20.17 11.41 9.28
C TYR A 65 20.50 10.11 10.00
N ASN A 66 21.77 9.65 9.94
CA ASN A 66 22.23 8.43 10.57
C ASN A 66 21.35 7.21 10.27
N LEU A 67 21.01 7.03 8.98
CA LEU A 67 20.18 5.92 8.52
C LEU A 67 21.02 4.67 8.29
N ALA A 68 20.55 3.54 8.79
CA ALA A 68 21.23 2.25 8.64
C ALA A 68 20.96 1.64 7.26
N PHE A 69 22.03 1.34 6.51
CA PHE A 69 21.97 0.65 5.23
C PHE A 69 21.49 -0.80 5.37
N GLU A 70 21.79 -1.43 6.47
CA GLU A 70 21.44 -2.83 6.76
C GLU A 70 19.92 -3.04 6.89
N ARG A 71 19.16 -1.98 7.03
CA ARG A 71 17.68 -2.03 6.92
C ARG A 71 17.20 -2.23 5.49
N PHE A 72 18.01 -1.80 4.52
CA PHE A 72 17.71 -1.93 3.09
C PHE A 72 18.32 -3.19 2.50
N LEU A 73 19.64 -3.39 2.69
CA LEU A 73 20.37 -4.59 2.29
C LEU A 73 21.19 -5.14 3.44
N ASN A 74 20.97 -6.41 3.77
CA ASN A 74 21.73 -7.12 4.79
C ASN A 74 22.11 -8.51 4.28
N PRO A 75 23.40 -8.83 4.15
CA PRO A 75 23.85 -10.15 3.71
C PRO A 75 23.37 -11.31 4.60
N GLU A 76 23.11 -11.04 5.88
CA GLU A 76 22.59 -12.02 6.83
C GLU A 76 21.09 -12.28 6.68
N ARG A 77 20.38 -11.41 5.99
CA ARG A 77 18.94 -11.51 5.75
C ARG A 77 18.66 -11.61 4.25
N ILE A 78 18.27 -12.81 3.79
CA ILE A 78 17.88 -13.03 2.39
C ILE A 78 16.50 -12.38 2.17
N SER A 79 16.50 -11.09 1.85
CA SER A 79 15.32 -10.37 1.36
C SER A 79 15.70 -9.55 0.14
N MET A 80 14.84 -9.53 -0.88
CA MET A 80 15.05 -8.65 -2.02
C MET A 80 14.93 -7.19 -1.59
N PRO A 81 15.79 -6.30 -2.12
CA PRO A 81 15.65 -4.87 -1.88
C PRO A 81 14.39 -4.34 -2.58
N ASP A 82 13.78 -3.33 -1.97
CA ASP A 82 12.58 -2.68 -2.48
C ASP A 82 12.73 -1.16 -2.37
N PHE A 83 12.82 -0.48 -3.53
CA PHE A 83 12.79 0.97 -3.59
C PHE A 83 11.35 1.47 -3.74
N ASP A 84 10.86 2.14 -2.72
CA ASP A 84 9.62 2.90 -2.79
C ASP A 84 9.87 4.26 -3.47
N VAL A 85 9.30 4.46 -4.66
CA VAL A 85 9.46 5.69 -5.42
C VAL A 85 8.11 6.33 -5.70
N ASP A 86 7.96 7.60 -5.30
CA ASP A 86 6.76 8.38 -5.53
C ASP A 86 6.94 9.28 -6.75
N PHE A 87 5.97 9.27 -7.66
CA PHE A 87 5.89 10.16 -8.82
C PHE A 87 4.62 11.02 -8.74
N SER A 88 4.63 12.19 -9.39
CA SER A 88 3.39 12.94 -9.61
C SER A 88 2.33 12.05 -10.25
N ASP A 89 1.12 11.99 -9.66
CA ASP A 89 0.05 11.12 -10.15
C ASP A 89 -0.41 11.50 -11.56
N GLU A 90 -0.37 12.77 -11.93
CA GLU A 90 -0.71 13.27 -13.27
C GLU A 90 0.15 12.63 -14.38
N ARG A 91 1.45 12.38 -14.10
CA ARG A 91 2.42 11.94 -15.11
C ARG A 91 3.09 10.60 -14.77
N ARG A 92 2.67 9.92 -13.70
CA ARG A 92 3.18 8.59 -13.32
C ARG A 92 3.09 7.58 -14.45
N LYS A 93 2.01 7.64 -15.23
CA LYS A 93 1.80 6.75 -16.36
C LYS A 93 2.91 6.85 -17.41
N GLU A 94 3.47 8.03 -17.66
CA GLU A 94 4.56 8.20 -18.63
C GLU A 94 5.82 7.44 -18.21
N VAL A 95 6.10 7.38 -16.90
CA VAL A 95 7.24 6.63 -16.36
C VAL A 95 6.99 5.13 -16.51
N ILE A 96 5.79 4.64 -16.19
CA ILE A 96 5.42 3.23 -16.40
C ILE A 96 5.54 2.85 -17.87
N ASP A 97 5.00 3.66 -18.78
CA ASP A 97 5.07 3.42 -20.23
C ASP A 97 6.53 3.43 -20.75
N TYR A 98 7.41 4.25 -20.16
CA TYR A 98 8.85 4.24 -20.47
C TYR A 98 9.50 2.92 -20.05
N VAL A 99 9.22 2.45 -18.82
CA VAL A 99 9.79 1.19 -18.30
C VAL A 99 9.32 0.01 -19.14
N VAL A 100 8.02 -0.06 -19.46
CA VAL A 100 7.46 -1.10 -20.32
C VAL A 100 8.12 -1.11 -21.71
N ARG A 101 8.26 0.04 -22.35
CA ARG A 101 8.91 0.14 -23.66
C ARG A 101 10.39 -0.25 -23.64
N LYS A 102 11.10 0.07 -22.55
CA LYS A 102 12.54 -0.17 -22.45
C LYS A 102 12.88 -1.59 -22.06
N TYR A 103 12.14 -2.16 -21.12
CA TYR A 103 12.45 -3.46 -20.52
C TYR A 103 11.56 -4.60 -21.01
N GLY A 104 10.44 -4.31 -21.66
CA GLY A 104 9.49 -5.29 -22.19
C GLY A 104 8.24 -5.45 -21.34
N GLU A 105 7.10 -5.72 -21.98
CA GLU A 105 5.81 -5.93 -21.32
C GLU A 105 5.79 -7.18 -20.43
N ASP A 106 6.60 -8.17 -20.76
CA ASP A 106 6.76 -9.43 -20.03
C ASP A 106 7.57 -9.29 -18.73
N ARG A 107 8.20 -8.11 -18.52
CA ARG A 107 9.06 -7.83 -17.37
C ARG A 107 8.56 -6.73 -16.46
N VAL A 108 7.41 -6.16 -16.78
CA VAL A 108 6.79 -5.08 -16.01
C VAL A 108 5.37 -5.49 -15.65
N ALA A 109 5.07 -5.51 -14.36
CA ALA A 109 3.75 -5.85 -13.88
C ALA A 109 3.27 -4.82 -12.86
N GLN A 110 1.97 -4.56 -12.87
CA GLN A 110 1.32 -3.82 -11.79
C GLN A 110 0.80 -4.79 -10.75
N ILE A 111 1.00 -4.45 -9.48
CA ILE A 111 0.51 -5.27 -8.37
C ILE A 111 -1.00 -5.09 -8.26
N ILE A 112 -1.72 -6.21 -8.25
CA ILE A 112 -3.16 -6.23 -8.03
C ILE A 112 -3.42 -6.12 -6.53
N THR A 113 -4.35 -5.24 -6.16
CA THR A 113 -4.91 -5.17 -4.81
C THR A 113 -6.36 -5.62 -4.82
N PHE A 114 -6.73 -6.38 -3.80
CA PHE A 114 -8.10 -6.80 -3.60
C PHE A 114 -8.70 -6.01 -2.43
N GLY A 115 -9.74 -5.24 -2.71
CA GLY A 115 -10.57 -4.67 -1.68
C GLY A 115 -11.50 -5.73 -1.10
N THR A 116 -11.64 -5.79 0.20
CA THR A 116 -12.61 -6.65 0.88
C THR A 116 -13.80 -5.83 1.37
N MET A 117 -14.95 -6.49 1.48
CA MET A 117 -16.16 -5.87 2.05
C MET A 117 -15.98 -5.70 3.55
N ALA A 118 -15.67 -4.49 4.00
CA ALA A 118 -15.66 -4.17 5.42
C ALA A 118 -17.08 -4.05 5.97
N ALA A 119 -17.27 -4.27 7.28
CA ALA A 119 -18.54 -4.32 7.96
C ALA A 119 -19.57 -3.26 7.54
N ARG A 120 -19.19 -1.96 7.60
CA ARG A 120 -20.08 -0.87 7.18
C ARG A 120 -20.44 -0.89 5.70
N GLY A 121 -19.48 -1.32 4.86
CA GLY A 121 -19.70 -1.47 3.41
C GLY A 121 -20.69 -2.59 3.12
N ALA A 122 -20.50 -3.75 3.76
CA ALA A 122 -21.38 -4.89 3.62
C ALA A 122 -22.82 -4.55 4.00
N VAL A 123 -23.03 -3.89 5.16
CA VAL A 123 -24.36 -3.46 5.60
C VAL A 123 -25.04 -2.53 4.59
N ARG A 124 -24.31 -1.54 4.02
CA ARG A 124 -24.89 -0.61 3.04
C ARG A 124 -25.21 -1.29 1.72
N ASP A 125 -24.37 -2.21 1.27
CA ASP A 125 -24.60 -2.92 0.01
C ASP A 125 -25.76 -3.90 0.11
N VAL A 126 -25.86 -4.64 1.22
CA VAL A 126 -26.99 -5.53 1.49
C VAL A 126 -28.28 -4.72 1.64
N GLY A 127 -28.26 -3.61 2.37
CA GLY A 127 -29.42 -2.73 2.51
C GLY A 127 -29.95 -2.24 1.17
N ARG A 128 -29.06 -1.93 0.22
CA ARG A 128 -29.45 -1.55 -1.15
C ARG A 128 -30.08 -2.71 -1.91
N VAL A 129 -29.60 -3.93 -1.73
CA VAL A 129 -30.14 -5.12 -2.42
C VAL A 129 -31.47 -5.54 -1.82
N LEU A 130 -31.65 -5.39 -0.52
CA LEU A 130 -32.90 -5.69 0.19
C LEU A 130 -33.93 -4.55 0.12
N ASP A 131 -33.62 -3.48 -0.63
CA ASP A 131 -34.47 -2.27 -0.77
C ASP A 131 -34.85 -1.61 0.54
N VAL A 132 -33.96 -1.70 1.56
CA VAL A 132 -34.13 -1.00 2.83
C VAL A 132 -33.78 0.47 2.63
N PRO A 133 -34.58 1.43 3.17
CA PRO A 133 -34.31 2.86 3.01
C PRO A 133 -32.87 3.21 3.46
N TYR A 134 -32.17 3.97 2.62
CA TYR A 134 -30.75 4.32 2.87
C TYR A 134 -30.53 5.00 4.24
N SER A 135 -31.48 5.86 4.67
CA SER A 135 -31.43 6.52 5.98
C SER A 135 -31.32 5.52 7.12
N ASP A 136 -32.10 4.45 7.06
CA ASP A 136 -32.20 3.45 8.12
C ASP A 136 -30.93 2.55 8.10
N VAL A 137 -30.52 2.13 6.92
CA VAL A 137 -29.27 1.38 6.73
C VAL A 137 -28.05 2.17 7.22
N ASP A 138 -27.98 3.48 6.94
CA ASP A 138 -26.85 4.32 7.33
C ASP A 138 -26.77 4.53 8.85
N VAL A 139 -27.93 4.61 9.53
CA VAL A 139 -27.99 4.62 11.00
C VAL A 139 -27.37 3.34 11.55
N ILE A 140 -27.80 2.17 11.06
CA ILE A 140 -27.26 0.87 11.49
C ILE A 140 -25.75 0.76 11.18
N ALA A 141 -25.34 1.12 9.98
CA ALA A 141 -23.94 1.09 9.60
C ALA A 141 -23.04 1.99 10.48
N LYS A 142 -23.52 3.16 10.88
CA LYS A 142 -22.80 4.08 11.78
C LYS A 142 -22.65 3.56 13.21
N MET A 143 -23.51 2.65 13.66
CA MET A 143 -23.40 2.00 14.98
C MET A 143 -22.21 1.03 15.05
N ILE A 144 -21.65 0.60 13.92
CA ILE A 144 -20.43 -0.21 13.86
C ILE A 144 -19.23 0.73 14.03
N PRO A 145 -18.41 0.60 15.09
CA PRO A 145 -17.30 1.51 15.32
C PRO A 145 -16.21 1.34 14.27
N MET A 146 -15.57 2.43 13.87
CA MET A 146 -14.36 2.42 13.07
C MET A 146 -13.19 2.92 13.92
N SER A 147 -12.18 2.09 14.10
CA SER A 147 -10.94 2.46 14.77
C SER A 147 -9.77 2.29 13.82
N PRO A 148 -8.87 3.27 13.65
CA PRO A 148 -7.68 3.11 12.85
C PRO A 148 -6.86 1.90 13.29
N GLY A 149 -6.49 1.04 12.33
CA GLY A 149 -5.68 -0.16 12.61
C GLY A 149 -6.41 -1.33 13.28
N LYS A 150 -7.73 -1.22 13.54
CA LYS A 150 -8.54 -2.34 14.04
C LYS A 150 -9.74 -2.58 13.14
N THR A 151 -9.88 -3.81 12.66
CA THR A 151 -11.08 -4.22 11.93
C THR A 151 -12.15 -4.65 12.93
N THR A 152 -13.26 -3.92 12.98
CA THR A 152 -14.43 -4.32 13.76
C THR A 152 -15.37 -5.09 12.85
N THR A 153 -15.70 -6.32 13.23
CA THR A 153 -16.69 -7.15 12.54
C THR A 153 -18.12 -6.76 12.93
N ILE A 154 -19.09 -7.13 12.10
CA ILE A 154 -20.52 -6.92 12.41
C ILE A 154 -20.88 -7.65 13.69
N GLU A 155 -20.48 -8.92 13.83
CA GLU A 155 -20.71 -9.71 15.05
C GLU A 155 -20.09 -9.05 16.28
N GLY A 156 -18.83 -8.59 16.16
CA GLY A 156 -18.16 -7.86 17.24
C GLY A 156 -18.87 -6.55 17.61
N ALA A 157 -19.43 -5.84 16.63
CA ALA A 157 -20.21 -4.63 16.88
C ALA A 157 -21.51 -4.94 17.63
N ILE A 158 -22.26 -5.98 17.25
CA ILE A 158 -23.44 -6.44 17.96
C ILE A 158 -23.11 -6.82 19.41
N ALA A 159 -21.98 -7.51 19.61
CA ALA A 159 -21.55 -7.93 20.95
C ALA A 159 -21.22 -6.75 21.88
N HIS A 160 -20.66 -5.66 21.34
CA HIS A 160 -20.17 -4.55 22.17
C HIS A 160 -21.05 -3.30 22.18
N ASN A 161 -22.02 -3.17 21.25
CA ASN A 161 -22.94 -2.04 21.20
C ASN A 161 -24.35 -2.48 21.64
N PRO A 162 -24.81 -2.09 22.85
CA PRO A 162 -26.11 -2.49 23.35
C PRO A 162 -27.31 -2.03 22.50
N GLU A 163 -27.20 -0.83 21.89
CA GLU A 163 -28.27 -0.31 21.02
C GLU A 163 -28.38 -1.12 19.73
N LEU A 164 -27.23 -1.46 19.09
CA LEU A 164 -27.24 -2.30 17.92
C LEU A 164 -27.76 -3.70 18.20
N ARG A 165 -27.37 -4.27 19.35
CA ARG A 165 -27.91 -5.55 19.82
C ARG A 165 -29.40 -5.53 20.00
N THR A 166 -29.94 -4.52 20.68
CA THR A 166 -31.38 -4.39 20.88
C THR A 166 -32.14 -4.34 19.57
N ARG A 167 -31.65 -3.54 18.60
CA ARG A 167 -32.25 -3.48 17.26
C ARG A 167 -32.15 -4.82 16.52
N TYR A 168 -31.04 -5.50 16.61
CA TYR A 168 -30.85 -6.83 16.03
C TYR A 168 -31.82 -7.87 16.59
N GLU A 169 -32.12 -7.81 17.91
CA GLU A 169 -33.00 -8.75 18.60
C GLU A 169 -34.50 -8.42 18.42
N THR A 170 -34.86 -7.15 18.21
CA THR A 170 -36.27 -6.71 18.22
C THR A 170 -36.81 -6.32 16.84
N ASP A 171 -35.94 -6.08 15.83
CA ASP A 171 -36.35 -5.66 14.50
C ASP A 171 -35.88 -6.73 13.47
N GLU A 172 -36.86 -7.41 12.87
CA GLU A 172 -36.65 -8.49 11.94
C GLU A 172 -35.94 -8.00 10.67
N THR A 173 -36.24 -6.78 10.21
CA THR A 173 -35.55 -6.18 9.03
C THR A 173 -34.10 -5.90 9.33
N VAL A 174 -33.75 -5.38 10.51
CA VAL A 174 -32.38 -5.16 10.95
C VAL A 174 -31.65 -6.48 11.12
N LYS A 175 -32.31 -7.50 11.62
CA LYS A 175 -31.74 -8.82 11.78
C LYS A 175 -31.37 -9.43 10.43
N ASP A 176 -32.29 -9.45 9.48
CA ASP A 176 -32.05 -9.99 8.14
C ASP A 176 -30.94 -9.23 7.42
N LEU A 177 -30.92 -7.89 7.56
CA LEU A 177 -29.87 -7.04 7.03
C LEU A 177 -28.49 -7.42 7.57
N LEU A 178 -28.37 -7.57 8.89
CA LEU A 178 -27.09 -7.85 9.54
C LEU A 178 -26.65 -9.30 9.33
N ASP A 179 -27.57 -10.27 9.39
CA ASP A 179 -27.28 -11.68 9.13
C ASP A 179 -26.76 -11.89 7.70
N THR A 180 -27.39 -11.25 6.71
CA THR A 180 -26.93 -11.30 5.32
C THR A 180 -25.58 -10.58 5.14
N ALA A 181 -25.40 -9.42 5.79
CA ALA A 181 -24.17 -8.65 5.73
C ALA A 181 -22.98 -9.40 6.36
N MET A 182 -23.19 -10.15 7.44
CA MET A 182 -22.17 -11.00 8.06
C MET A 182 -21.65 -12.10 7.12
N GLN A 183 -22.51 -12.64 6.26
CA GLN A 183 -22.11 -13.65 5.28
C GLN A 183 -21.21 -13.09 4.17
N LEU A 184 -21.34 -11.77 3.88
CA LEU A 184 -20.56 -11.09 2.83
C LEU A 184 -19.35 -10.35 3.40
N GLU A 185 -19.30 -10.12 4.71
CA GLU A 185 -18.17 -9.46 5.35
C GLU A 185 -16.86 -10.22 5.10
N GLY A 186 -15.82 -9.47 4.71
CA GLY A 186 -14.51 -10.05 4.41
C GLY A 186 -14.37 -10.65 3.01
N MET A 187 -15.46 -10.81 2.25
CA MET A 187 -15.36 -11.30 0.87
C MET A 187 -14.63 -10.28 -0.03
N PRO A 188 -13.81 -10.75 -0.99
CA PRO A 188 -13.22 -9.88 -2.01
C PRO A 188 -14.33 -9.18 -2.81
N ARG A 189 -14.19 -7.86 -3.00
CA ARG A 189 -15.17 -7.06 -3.74
C ARG A 189 -14.63 -6.50 -5.02
N ASN A 190 -13.50 -5.83 -4.95
CA ASN A 190 -12.89 -5.13 -6.07
C ASN A 190 -11.46 -5.63 -6.28
N ALA A 191 -11.06 -5.75 -7.53
CA ALA A 191 -9.69 -5.85 -7.95
C ALA A 191 -9.28 -4.48 -8.53
N SER A 192 -8.17 -3.93 -8.07
CA SER A 192 -7.60 -2.69 -8.57
C SER A 192 -6.09 -2.81 -8.66
N THR A 193 -5.44 -1.89 -9.34
CA THR A 193 -3.99 -1.78 -9.30
C THR A 193 -3.57 -1.01 -8.05
N HIS A 194 -2.47 -1.44 -7.44
CA HIS A 194 -1.87 -0.71 -6.33
C HIS A 194 -1.49 0.71 -6.76
N ALA A 195 -1.79 1.68 -5.89
CA ALA A 195 -1.50 3.09 -6.16
C ALA A 195 0.00 3.36 -6.18
#